data_80e24dedf171c430954c5c0eb5e6d312
#
_entry.id   80e24dedf171c430954c5c0eb5e6d312
#
_cell.length_a   1.000
_cell.length_b   1.000
_cell.length_c   1.000
_cell.angle_alpha   90.00
_cell.angle_beta   90.00
_cell.angle_gamma   90.00
#
_symmetry.space_group_name_H-M   'P 1'
#
loop_
_entity.id
_entity.type
_entity.pdbx_description
1 polymer ?
#
loop_
_entity_poly.entity_id
_entity_poly.type
_entity_poly.pdbx_seq_one_letter_code
_entity_poly.pdbx_strand_id
1 'polypeptide(L)'
;GHYPGSMVWDKANLVGKVDIADPVKSAARYSVRLGKDGADVVVVLIHAGLSEVQAAPVYHGLPENNATVLAKSVPEVDLVVIGHTHQDDPVEIVDGISGHKVVITQPDYWARSVSQVTIPLNFSATKATIRHDQITVRPRYTRDVEEDTEFASDSQLQTDHKATVRYVNSVVATSTETLTTERSMVEDTPILDFIGKVEADTVAKAIKGGTYNGIPVIAQVSPFSRTAAFPKGDVKIKDIAGLYVFDNTLAGILLTGKQLKDYLEYSAKYFKQVKKGAAVNPAPASEGGDTQADYQGKPVWDYNYDAVTGVTYSIDISRPVGARILGLSWQGRPVAHDQRFVLAINNYRMSGGGDYPHVTEAPVVWDEILEIRQLLIDTAMAMKTIDPKDFFDRNWFLTTTGETWPSSGKPGDGGTSGGSQPGSGSPNHPTTLPGTGV
;
A
#
# COMPACT_ATOMS: atom_id res chain seq x y z
N GLY A 1 -5.91 -5.28 19.44
CA GLY A 1 -4.77 -4.53 19.99
C GLY A 1 -3.78 -4.17 18.92
N HIS A 2 -2.89 -3.24 19.22
CA HIS A 2 -1.80 -2.89 18.31
C HIS A 2 -0.86 -4.08 18.16
N TYR A 3 -0.29 -4.26 16.97
CA TYR A 3 0.72 -5.26 16.66
C TYR A 3 2.07 -4.55 16.41
N PRO A 4 3.21 -5.27 16.38
CA PRO A 4 4.53 -4.65 16.26
C PRO A 4 4.68 -3.64 15.12
N GLY A 5 4.08 -3.91 13.97
CA GLY A 5 4.06 -2.99 12.83
C GLY A 5 3.44 -1.62 13.12
N SER A 6 2.46 -1.53 14.04
CA SER A 6 1.87 -0.25 14.44
C SER A 6 2.90 0.72 15.01
N MET A 7 3.94 0.24 15.69
CA MET A 7 5.02 1.10 16.22
C MET A 7 5.90 1.71 15.13
N VAL A 8 5.78 1.22 13.92
CA VAL A 8 6.46 1.75 12.74
C VAL A 8 5.56 2.74 12.01
N TRP A 9 4.34 2.31 11.66
CA TRP A 9 3.44 3.12 10.81
C TRP A 9 2.73 4.22 11.56
N ASP A 10 2.44 3.97 12.85
CA ASP A 10 1.72 4.91 13.71
C ASP A 10 2.65 5.47 14.79
N LYS A 11 3.95 5.47 14.51
CA LYS A 11 5.05 5.87 15.40
C LYS A 11 4.73 7.17 16.15
N ALA A 12 4.27 8.14 15.43
CA ALA A 12 3.92 9.45 15.93
C ALA A 12 2.85 9.46 17.02
N ASN A 13 1.87 8.61 16.88
CA ASN A 13 0.79 8.50 17.84
C ASN A 13 1.13 7.60 19.02
N LEU A 14 2.08 6.68 18.86
CA LEU A 14 2.34 5.60 19.80
C LEU A 14 3.65 5.75 20.58
N VAL A 15 4.76 6.17 19.95
CA VAL A 15 6.08 6.23 20.59
C VAL A 15 6.07 7.20 21.77
N GLY A 16 6.57 6.74 22.91
CA GLY A 16 6.57 7.49 24.16
C GLY A 16 5.24 7.50 24.92
N LYS A 17 4.17 6.94 24.35
CA LYS A 17 2.85 6.84 24.99
C LYS A 17 2.47 5.40 25.32
N VAL A 18 2.86 4.45 24.47
CA VAL A 18 2.63 3.02 24.67
C VAL A 18 3.87 2.23 24.28
N ASP A 19 3.97 1.01 24.78
CA ASP A 19 4.93 0.01 24.34
C ASP A 19 4.19 -1.26 23.92
N ILE A 20 4.67 -1.92 22.87
CA ILE A 20 4.05 -3.12 22.33
C ILE A 20 4.90 -4.32 22.71
N ALA A 21 4.34 -5.15 23.59
CA ALA A 21 4.95 -6.41 23.98
C ALA A 21 4.85 -7.44 22.84
N ASP A 22 5.73 -8.44 22.91
CA ASP A 22 5.69 -9.60 22.02
C ASP A 22 4.29 -10.27 22.06
N PRO A 23 3.55 -10.30 20.92
CA PRO A 23 2.19 -10.82 20.91
C PRO A 23 2.13 -12.32 21.17
N VAL A 24 3.14 -13.10 20.76
CA VAL A 24 3.20 -14.56 21.00
C VAL A 24 3.39 -14.82 22.48
N LYS A 25 4.31 -14.12 23.15
CA LYS A 25 4.51 -14.24 24.62
C LYS A 25 3.28 -13.76 25.40
N SER A 26 2.64 -12.70 24.95
CA SER A 26 1.41 -12.19 25.55
C SER A 26 0.28 -13.21 25.44
N ALA A 27 0.06 -13.76 24.25
CA ALA A 27 -0.94 -14.82 24.04
C ALA A 27 -0.67 -16.05 24.93
N ALA A 28 0.59 -16.52 24.98
CA ALA A 28 0.96 -17.66 25.82
C ALA A 28 0.67 -17.41 27.30
N ARG A 29 0.94 -16.20 27.80
CA ARG A 29 0.64 -15.83 29.20
C ARG A 29 -0.87 -15.86 29.49
N TYR A 30 -1.67 -15.31 28.58
CA TYR A 30 -3.10 -15.17 28.83
C TYR A 30 -3.89 -16.43 28.49
N SER A 31 -3.50 -17.24 27.52
CA SER A 31 -4.15 -18.51 27.22
C SER A 31 -4.07 -19.48 28.41
N VAL A 32 -2.88 -19.63 29.00
CA VAL A 32 -2.70 -20.46 30.23
C VAL A 32 -3.54 -19.93 31.42
N ARG A 33 -3.64 -18.61 31.55
CA ARG A 33 -4.48 -18.01 32.58
C ARG A 33 -5.96 -18.33 32.37
N LEU A 34 -6.45 -18.15 31.14
CA LEU A 34 -7.84 -18.44 30.76
C LEU A 34 -8.20 -19.91 31.05
N GLY A 35 -7.33 -20.85 30.69
CA GLY A 35 -7.51 -22.26 30.99
C GLY A 35 -7.60 -22.54 32.49
N LYS A 36 -6.77 -21.87 33.36
CA LYS A 36 -6.84 -21.94 34.78
C LYS A 36 -8.11 -21.31 35.36
N ASP A 37 -8.59 -20.25 34.76
CA ASP A 37 -9.83 -19.57 35.16
C ASP A 37 -11.10 -20.30 34.65
N GLY A 38 -10.94 -21.45 33.96
CA GLY A 38 -12.04 -22.36 33.59
C GLY A 38 -12.54 -22.19 32.14
N ALA A 39 -11.79 -21.52 31.26
CA ALA A 39 -12.16 -21.48 29.86
C ALA A 39 -12.01 -22.85 29.21
N ASP A 40 -13.07 -23.32 28.56
CA ASP A 40 -13.09 -24.57 27.79
C ASP A 40 -12.63 -24.37 26.33
N VAL A 41 -12.70 -23.13 25.82
CA VAL A 41 -12.29 -22.73 24.46
C VAL A 41 -11.48 -21.45 24.56
N VAL A 42 -10.30 -21.43 23.95
CA VAL A 42 -9.44 -20.26 23.90
C VAL A 42 -9.29 -19.77 22.45
N VAL A 43 -9.79 -18.56 22.20
CA VAL A 43 -9.71 -17.89 20.90
C VAL A 43 -8.79 -16.70 21.00
N VAL A 44 -7.83 -16.60 20.07
CA VAL A 44 -6.96 -15.44 19.93
C VAL A 44 -7.43 -14.59 18.74
N LEU A 45 -7.68 -13.31 19.01
CA LEU A 45 -7.93 -12.30 17.99
C LEU A 45 -6.65 -11.45 17.84
N ILE A 46 -6.06 -11.47 16.67
CA ILE A 46 -4.83 -10.72 16.40
C ILE A 46 -4.91 -10.03 15.03
N HIS A 47 -4.49 -8.76 14.97
CA HIS A 47 -4.32 -8.04 13.71
C HIS A 47 -2.89 -8.27 13.18
N ALA A 48 -2.66 -9.43 12.59
CA ALA A 48 -1.44 -9.87 11.94
C ALA A 48 -1.79 -10.97 10.94
N GLY A 49 -0.97 -11.17 9.93
CA GLY A 49 -1.13 -12.25 8.95
C GLY A 49 -0.40 -13.53 9.33
N LEU A 50 -0.46 -14.51 8.42
CA LEU A 50 0.34 -15.74 8.51
C LEU A 50 1.83 -15.41 8.50
N SER A 51 2.62 -16.16 9.27
CA SER A 51 4.07 -15.92 9.41
C SER A 51 4.84 -16.14 8.10
N GLU A 52 4.28 -16.88 7.18
CA GLU A 52 4.83 -17.16 5.85
C GLU A 52 4.71 -15.94 4.91
N VAL A 53 3.80 -15.01 5.19
CA VAL A 53 3.65 -13.72 4.48
C VAL A 53 4.55 -12.68 5.14
N GLN A 54 5.82 -13.00 5.30
CA GLN A 54 6.68 -12.22 6.18
C GLN A 54 7.39 -11.10 5.45
N ALA A 55 7.29 -9.88 6.03
CA ALA A 55 8.25 -8.81 5.85
C ALA A 55 9.40 -8.95 6.87
N ALA A 56 10.40 -8.08 6.76
CA ALA A 56 11.48 -8.01 7.73
C ALA A 56 10.94 -7.69 9.15
N PRO A 57 11.68 -8.04 10.22
CA PRO A 57 11.34 -7.63 11.57
C PRO A 57 11.20 -6.11 11.66
N VAL A 58 10.12 -5.61 12.24
CA VAL A 58 9.78 -4.18 12.20
C VAL A 58 10.01 -3.45 13.53
N TYR A 59 9.78 -4.09 14.67
CA TYR A 59 9.89 -3.42 15.98
C TYR A 59 10.61 -4.31 16.99
N HIS A 60 11.77 -3.90 17.48
CA HIS A 60 12.62 -4.65 18.40
C HIS A 60 12.82 -6.13 18.01
N GLY A 61 12.97 -6.41 16.71
CA GLY A 61 13.12 -7.76 16.18
C GLY A 61 11.83 -8.59 16.16
N LEU A 62 10.68 -8.01 16.51
CA LEU A 62 9.39 -8.68 16.41
C LEU A 62 8.88 -8.62 14.97
N PRO A 63 8.46 -9.75 14.40
CA PRO A 63 7.94 -9.79 13.03
C PRO A 63 6.56 -9.15 12.96
N GLU A 64 6.26 -8.60 11.79
CA GLU A 64 4.95 -8.03 11.45
C GLU A 64 3.84 -9.10 11.50
N ASN A 65 4.08 -10.22 10.82
CA ASN A 65 3.13 -11.34 10.73
C ASN A 65 3.64 -12.50 11.58
N ASN A 66 2.84 -12.97 12.53
CA ASN A 66 3.27 -13.96 13.52
C ASN A 66 2.17 -14.98 13.90
N ALA A 67 1.06 -15.00 13.15
CA ALA A 67 -0.09 -15.84 13.50
C ALA A 67 0.22 -17.34 13.47
N THR A 68 0.96 -17.82 12.47
CA THR A 68 1.35 -19.24 12.38
C THR A 68 2.26 -19.65 13.54
N VAL A 69 3.23 -18.78 13.89
CA VAL A 69 4.12 -19.04 15.04
C VAL A 69 3.31 -19.06 16.31
N LEU A 70 2.36 -18.12 16.49
CA LEU A 70 1.46 -18.08 17.65
C LEU A 70 0.66 -19.37 17.75
N ALA A 71 -0.02 -19.79 16.71
CA ALA A 71 -0.85 -20.99 16.69
C ALA A 71 -0.04 -22.28 17.00
N LYS A 72 1.20 -22.37 16.52
CA LYS A 72 2.08 -23.53 16.75
C LYS A 72 2.70 -23.55 18.15
N SER A 73 2.95 -22.40 18.78
CA SER A 73 3.78 -22.30 19.99
C SER A 73 3.03 -21.88 21.26
N VAL A 74 1.80 -21.36 21.13
CA VAL A 74 1.02 -20.94 22.30
C VAL A 74 0.16 -22.08 22.81
N PRO A 75 0.32 -22.51 24.08
CA PRO A 75 -0.49 -23.56 24.66
C PRO A 75 -1.95 -23.12 24.84
N GLU A 76 -2.85 -24.10 24.91
CA GLU A 76 -4.31 -23.90 25.19
C GLU A 76 -5.06 -23.06 24.14
N VAL A 77 -4.47 -22.80 22.95
CA VAL A 77 -5.16 -22.06 21.88
C VAL A 77 -5.83 -23.05 20.93
N ASP A 78 -7.11 -22.81 20.65
CA ASP A 78 -7.94 -23.63 19.78
C ASP A 78 -8.20 -22.99 18.43
N LEU A 79 -8.33 -21.66 18.43
CA LEU A 79 -8.64 -20.87 17.22
C LEU A 79 -7.86 -19.54 17.23
N VAL A 80 -7.32 -19.17 16.08
CA VAL A 80 -6.70 -17.85 15.87
C VAL A 80 -7.46 -17.15 14.74
N VAL A 81 -8.02 -15.99 15.04
CA VAL A 81 -8.66 -15.11 14.05
C VAL A 81 -7.69 -13.99 13.72
N ILE A 82 -7.36 -13.87 12.45
CA ILE A 82 -6.31 -13.00 11.93
C ILE A 82 -6.86 -11.96 10.94
N GLY A 83 -6.00 -11.04 10.51
CA GLY A 83 -6.31 -9.99 9.54
C GLY A 83 -5.05 -9.38 8.96
N HIS A 84 -5.08 -8.08 8.61
CA HIS A 84 -3.95 -7.27 8.17
C HIS A 84 -3.51 -7.48 6.71
N THR A 85 -3.35 -8.70 6.25
CA THR A 85 -2.82 -9.00 4.89
C THR A 85 -3.84 -8.79 3.78
N HIS A 86 -5.10 -8.49 4.10
CA HIS A 86 -6.20 -8.31 3.14
C HIS A 86 -6.37 -9.51 2.18
N GLN A 87 -6.10 -10.71 2.68
CA GLN A 87 -6.28 -11.95 1.92
C GLN A 87 -7.50 -12.70 2.40
N ASP A 88 -8.17 -13.39 1.49
CA ASP A 88 -9.26 -14.30 1.83
C ASP A 88 -8.66 -15.69 2.12
N ASP A 89 -8.17 -15.88 3.36
CA ASP A 89 -7.58 -17.13 3.86
C ASP A 89 -8.53 -17.78 4.86
N PRO A 90 -9.61 -18.40 4.41
CA PRO A 90 -10.69 -18.82 5.30
C PRO A 90 -10.27 -19.91 6.28
N VAL A 91 -9.33 -20.78 5.92
CA VAL A 91 -8.90 -21.90 6.78
C VAL A 91 -7.43 -22.25 6.57
N GLU A 92 -6.65 -22.14 7.62
CA GLU A 92 -5.33 -22.76 7.77
C GLU A 92 -5.35 -23.65 9.02
N ILE A 93 -4.72 -24.83 9.00
CA ILE A 93 -4.70 -25.76 10.12
C ILE A 93 -3.27 -26.16 10.43
N VAL A 94 -2.85 -25.93 11.68
CA VAL A 94 -1.50 -26.25 12.14
C VAL A 94 -1.50 -27.17 13.36
N ASP A 95 -0.40 -27.86 13.59
CA ASP A 95 -0.18 -28.62 14.82
C ASP A 95 0.25 -27.70 15.94
N GLY A 96 -0.59 -27.58 16.97
CA GLY A 96 -0.31 -26.81 18.17
C GLY A 96 0.59 -27.55 19.14
N ILE A 97 1.30 -26.81 20.01
CA ILE A 97 2.21 -27.37 21.02
C ILE A 97 1.48 -28.25 22.04
N SER A 98 0.19 -28.04 22.26
CA SER A 98 -0.65 -28.82 23.18
C SER A 98 -1.10 -30.18 22.59
N GLY A 99 -0.63 -30.54 21.37
CA GLY A 99 -0.87 -31.82 20.74
C GLY A 99 -2.23 -31.94 20.04
N HIS A 100 -2.93 -30.83 19.82
CA HIS A 100 -4.14 -30.77 19.00
C HIS A 100 -3.96 -29.83 17.81
N LYS A 101 -4.88 -29.91 16.85
CA LYS A 101 -4.93 -28.99 15.70
C LYS A 101 -5.45 -27.63 16.14
N VAL A 102 -4.80 -26.55 15.70
CA VAL A 102 -5.24 -25.18 15.86
C VAL A 102 -5.70 -24.66 14.51
N VAL A 103 -6.89 -24.09 14.46
CA VAL A 103 -7.44 -23.46 13.27
C VAL A 103 -7.07 -21.99 13.25
N ILE A 104 -6.61 -21.52 12.09
CA ILE A 104 -6.38 -20.10 11.82
C ILE A 104 -7.38 -19.68 10.72
N THR A 105 -8.03 -18.54 10.88
CA THR A 105 -8.96 -18.02 9.87
C THR A 105 -8.79 -16.53 9.66
N GLN A 106 -8.78 -16.11 8.41
CA GLN A 106 -8.86 -14.73 7.98
C GLN A 106 -10.06 -14.58 7.05
N PRO A 107 -11.11 -13.82 7.44
CA PRO A 107 -12.09 -13.35 6.46
C PRO A 107 -11.43 -12.32 5.55
N ASP A 108 -11.99 -12.12 4.36
CA ASP A 108 -11.58 -11.06 3.45
C ASP A 108 -11.55 -9.69 4.19
N TYR A 109 -11.14 -8.63 3.54
CA TYR A 109 -11.03 -7.28 4.13
C TYR A 109 -12.31 -6.46 3.90
N TRP A 110 -12.46 -5.37 4.66
CA TRP A 110 -13.57 -4.39 4.56
C TRP A 110 -14.97 -5.01 4.69
N ALA A 111 -15.09 -5.98 5.58
CA ALA A 111 -16.35 -6.69 5.82
C ALA A 111 -16.95 -7.38 4.56
N ARG A 112 -16.13 -7.73 3.57
CA ARG A 112 -16.57 -8.46 2.37
C ARG A 112 -16.97 -9.88 2.68
N SER A 113 -16.43 -10.46 3.75
CA SER A 113 -16.81 -11.77 4.25
C SER A 113 -16.73 -11.85 5.77
N VAL A 114 -17.35 -12.89 6.31
CA VAL A 114 -17.32 -13.28 7.72
C VAL A 114 -16.94 -14.76 7.79
N SER A 115 -16.03 -15.12 8.70
CA SER A 115 -15.73 -16.54 8.99
C SER A 115 -16.73 -17.08 10.00
N GLN A 116 -17.60 -17.97 9.58
CA GLN A 116 -18.48 -18.74 10.46
C GLN A 116 -17.72 -19.99 10.96
N VAL A 117 -17.29 -19.97 12.23
CA VAL A 117 -16.56 -21.08 12.85
C VAL A 117 -17.51 -21.90 13.73
N THR A 118 -17.55 -23.21 13.49
CA THR A 118 -18.28 -24.16 14.35
C THR A 118 -17.28 -25.01 15.11
N ILE A 119 -17.36 -24.94 16.45
CA ILE A 119 -16.50 -25.69 17.38
C ILE A 119 -17.34 -26.72 18.11
N PRO A 120 -17.28 -28.02 17.75
CA PRO A 120 -18.03 -29.07 18.42
C PRO A 120 -17.47 -29.36 19.81
N LEU A 121 -18.35 -29.41 20.80
CA LEU A 121 -17.99 -29.68 22.20
C LEU A 121 -18.64 -30.99 22.67
N ASN A 122 -17.87 -31.76 23.44
CA ASN A 122 -18.38 -32.85 24.28
C ASN A 122 -18.53 -32.33 25.71
N PHE A 123 -19.70 -32.48 26.28
CA PHE A 123 -19.98 -32.04 27.65
C PHE A 123 -19.90 -33.21 28.60
N SER A 124 -19.22 -33.01 29.74
CA SER A 124 -19.27 -33.83 30.94
C SER A 124 -19.93 -33.03 32.07
N ALA A 125 -20.09 -33.65 33.23
CA ALA A 125 -20.70 -32.96 34.37
C ALA A 125 -19.89 -31.74 34.87
N THR A 126 -18.60 -31.66 34.56
CA THR A 126 -17.69 -30.65 35.11
C THR A 126 -16.88 -29.89 34.07
N LYS A 127 -16.87 -30.34 32.80
CA LYS A 127 -16.00 -29.74 31.76
C LYS A 127 -16.56 -30.00 30.37
N ALA A 128 -16.41 -28.99 29.46
CA ALA A 128 -16.50 -29.20 28.04
C ALA A 128 -15.13 -29.51 27.45
N THR A 129 -15.09 -30.35 26.40
CA THR A 129 -13.87 -30.68 25.65
C THR A 129 -14.13 -30.50 24.17
N ILE A 130 -13.17 -29.90 23.46
CA ILE A 130 -13.27 -29.62 22.03
C ILE A 130 -12.94 -30.87 21.22
N ARG A 131 -13.73 -31.11 20.17
CA ARG A 131 -13.38 -32.06 19.10
C ARG A 131 -12.64 -31.32 17.99
N HIS A 132 -11.32 -31.11 18.17
CA HIS A 132 -10.49 -30.30 17.30
C HIS A 132 -10.46 -30.77 15.84
N ASP A 133 -10.56 -32.08 15.62
CA ASP A 133 -10.66 -32.70 14.28
C ASP A 133 -11.98 -32.39 13.53
N GLN A 134 -12.96 -31.82 14.23
CA GLN A 134 -14.29 -31.51 13.69
C GLN A 134 -14.59 -30.01 13.68
N ILE A 135 -13.63 -29.16 14.00
CA ILE A 135 -13.79 -27.73 13.83
C ILE A 135 -13.96 -27.44 12.33
N THR A 136 -14.98 -26.68 11.99
CA THR A 136 -15.21 -26.27 10.61
C THR A 136 -15.31 -24.76 10.49
N VAL A 137 -14.80 -24.22 9.39
CA VAL A 137 -14.92 -22.82 9.03
C VAL A 137 -15.63 -22.70 7.68
N ARG A 138 -16.61 -21.82 7.61
CA ARG A 138 -17.33 -21.50 6.37
C ARG A 138 -17.26 -20.00 6.12
N PRO A 139 -16.68 -19.55 5.01
CA PRO A 139 -16.78 -18.15 4.62
C PRO A 139 -18.22 -17.79 4.26
N ARG A 140 -18.67 -16.63 4.68
CA ARG A 140 -19.95 -16.03 4.34
C ARG A 140 -19.68 -14.66 3.73
N TYR A 141 -19.95 -14.51 2.45
CA TYR A 141 -19.68 -13.26 1.75
C TYR A 141 -20.87 -12.31 1.86
N THR A 142 -20.60 -11.05 2.16
CA THR A 142 -21.65 -10.02 2.30
C THR A 142 -22.39 -9.77 0.99
N ARG A 143 -21.73 -9.98 -0.16
CA ARG A 143 -22.38 -9.92 -1.48
C ARG A 143 -23.48 -10.95 -1.71
N ASP A 144 -23.56 -12.01 -0.89
CA ASP A 144 -24.49 -13.11 -1.03
C ASP A 144 -25.69 -12.98 -0.06
N VAL A 145 -25.79 -11.89 0.68
CA VAL A 145 -26.85 -11.60 1.63
C VAL A 145 -27.47 -10.24 1.36
N GLU A 146 -28.76 -10.11 1.70
CA GLU A 146 -29.48 -8.84 1.63
C GLU A 146 -29.11 -7.96 2.83
N GLU A 147 -29.28 -6.64 2.67
CA GLU A 147 -29.09 -5.67 3.73
C GLU A 147 -30.08 -5.89 4.87
N ASP A 148 -29.61 -5.81 6.11
CA ASP A 148 -30.44 -5.75 7.30
C ASP A 148 -31.14 -4.39 7.38
N THR A 149 -32.42 -4.35 7.00
CA THR A 149 -33.19 -3.11 6.93
C THR A 149 -33.46 -2.47 8.28
N GLU A 150 -33.53 -3.26 9.36
CA GLU A 150 -33.68 -2.73 10.73
C GLU A 150 -32.41 -1.98 11.15
N PHE A 151 -31.25 -2.62 10.98
CA PHE A 151 -29.96 -1.99 11.26
C PHE A 151 -29.72 -0.77 10.37
N ALA A 152 -29.97 -0.89 9.07
CA ALA A 152 -29.78 0.21 8.11
C ALA A 152 -30.71 1.41 8.40
N SER A 153 -31.85 1.20 9.04
CA SER A 153 -32.79 2.28 9.40
C SER A 153 -32.49 2.95 10.74
N ASP A 154 -31.45 2.51 11.48
CA ASP A 154 -31.06 3.18 12.73
C ASP A 154 -30.78 4.67 12.53
N SER A 155 -31.41 5.51 13.34
CA SER A 155 -31.36 6.96 13.16
C SER A 155 -29.99 7.58 13.35
N GLN A 156 -29.17 7.04 14.26
CA GLN A 156 -27.82 7.51 14.48
C GLN A 156 -26.91 7.13 13.32
N LEU A 157 -26.98 5.86 12.89
CA LEU A 157 -26.24 5.35 11.73
C LEU A 157 -26.55 6.17 10.48
N GLN A 158 -27.83 6.45 10.21
CA GLN A 158 -28.26 7.27 9.08
C GLN A 158 -27.77 8.72 9.18
N THR A 159 -27.69 9.27 10.39
CA THR A 159 -27.20 10.64 10.63
C THR A 159 -25.70 10.70 10.33
N ASP A 160 -24.93 9.76 10.87
CA ASP A 160 -23.48 9.69 10.68
C ASP A 160 -23.11 9.40 9.23
N HIS A 161 -23.85 8.47 8.59
CA HIS A 161 -23.69 8.18 7.18
C HIS A 161 -23.91 9.41 6.30
N LYS A 162 -25.03 10.13 6.49
CA LYS A 162 -25.33 11.36 5.73
C LYS A 162 -24.29 12.45 5.97
N ALA A 163 -23.73 12.55 7.18
CA ALA A 163 -22.64 13.49 7.48
C ALA A 163 -21.38 13.11 6.72
N THR A 164 -21.00 11.83 6.74
CA THR A 164 -19.83 11.29 6.02
C THR A 164 -19.98 11.50 4.51
N VAL A 165 -21.13 11.14 3.94
CA VAL A 165 -21.41 11.33 2.51
C VAL A 165 -21.31 12.80 2.09
N ARG A 166 -21.83 13.72 2.90
CA ARG A 166 -21.67 15.17 2.64
C ARG A 166 -20.21 15.59 2.66
N TYR A 167 -19.45 15.14 3.67
CA TYR A 167 -18.04 15.48 3.82
C TYR A 167 -17.21 14.97 2.64
N VAL A 168 -17.29 13.68 2.30
CA VAL A 168 -16.47 13.11 1.23
C VAL A 168 -16.85 13.60 -0.17
N ASN A 169 -18.09 14.11 -0.35
CA ASN A 169 -18.54 14.74 -1.57
C ASN A 169 -18.29 16.27 -1.64
N SER A 170 -17.66 16.87 -0.61
CA SER A 170 -17.27 18.28 -0.64
C SER A 170 -16.27 18.52 -1.76
N VAL A 171 -16.51 19.54 -2.57
CA VAL A 171 -15.62 19.95 -3.66
C VAL A 171 -14.43 20.70 -3.05
N VAL A 172 -13.22 20.31 -3.42
CA VAL A 172 -11.96 20.90 -2.93
C VAL A 172 -11.21 21.66 -4.01
N ALA A 173 -11.42 21.30 -5.28
CA ALA A 173 -10.81 21.97 -6.43
C ALA A 173 -11.61 21.71 -7.70
N THR A 174 -11.19 22.33 -8.80
CA THR A 174 -11.68 22.03 -10.16
C THR A 174 -10.50 21.56 -11.02
N SER A 175 -10.62 20.41 -11.67
CA SER A 175 -9.60 19.94 -12.63
C SER A 175 -9.93 20.40 -14.06
N THR A 176 -8.90 20.88 -14.79
CA THR A 176 -9.06 21.34 -16.19
C THR A 176 -9.29 20.20 -17.16
N GLU A 177 -8.86 19.00 -16.80
CA GLU A 177 -9.04 17.75 -17.58
C GLU A 177 -9.20 16.54 -16.65
N THR A 178 -9.57 15.38 -17.21
CA THR A 178 -9.62 14.14 -16.45
C THR A 178 -8.22 13.58 -16.25
N LEU A 179 -7.81 13.36 -14.99
CA LEU A 179 -6.53 12.74 -14.62
C LEU A 179 -6.82 11.35 -14.06
N THR A 180 -6.15 10.31 -14.54
CA THR A 180 -6.39 8.93 -14.12
C THR A 180 -5.10 8.21 -13.76
N THR A 181 -5.23 7.18 -12.90
CA THR A 181 -4.13 6.26 -12.57
C THR A 181 -4.10 5.00 -13.45
N GLU A 182 -5.00 4.89 -14.41
CA GLU A 182 -5.16 3.67 -15.24
C GLU A 182 -3.84 3.17 -15.83
N ARG A 183 -2.95 4.09 -16.21
CA ARG A 183 -1.65 3.76 -16.80
C ARG A 183 -0.46 4.06 -15.89
N SER A 184 -0.69 4.51 -14.67
CA SER A 184 0.37 4.95 -13.75
C SER A 184 1.35 3.83 -13.33
N MET A 185 0.99 2.56 -13.57
CA MET A 185 1.91 1.43 -13.36
C MET A 185 3.01 1.35 -14.43
N VAL A 186 2.77 1.89 -15.63
CA VAL A 186 3.65 1.74 -16.79
C VAL A 186 4.01 3.07 -17.46
N GLU A 187 3.38 4.15 -17.05
CA GLU A 187 3.59 5.50 -17.61
C GLU A 187 3.66 6.53 -16.48
N ASP A 188 4.46 7.54 -16.70
CA ASP A 188 4.42 8.74 -15.89
C ASP A 188 3.14 9.53 -16.17
N THR A 189 2.38 9.82 -15.13
CA THR A 189 1.03 10.40 -15.26
C THR A 189 0.86 11.63 -14.38
N PRO A 190 0.12 12.65 -14.87
CA PRO A 190 -0.09 13.90 -14.12
C PRO A 190 -0.67 13.69 -12.73
N ILE A 191 -1.51 12.66 -12.54
CA ILE A 191 -2.14 12.41 -11.24
C ILE A 191 -1.13 11.95 -10.17
N LEU A 192 -0.06 11.21 -10.57
CA LEU A 192 1.05 10.86 -9.65
C LEU A 192 1.97 12.06 -9.42
N ASP A 193 2.23 12.86 -10.44
CA ASP A 193 3.02 14.08 -10.30
C ASP A 193 2.36 15.11 -9.38
N PHE A 194 1.03 15.13 -9.31
CA PHE A 194 0.33 15.92 -8.30
C PHE A 194 0.73 15.50 -6.88
N ILE A 195 0.82 14.20 -6.59
CA ILE A 195 1.31 13.70 -5.28
C ILE A 195 2.76 14.16 -5.09
N GLY A 196 3.63 13.86 -6.04
CA GLY A 196 5.06 14.18 -5.96
C GLY A 196 5.33 15.67 -5.76
N LYS A 197 4.57 16.54 -6.45
CA LYS A 197 4.66 17.99 -6.23
C LYS A 197 4.30 18.38 -4.80
N VAL A 198 3.18 17.89 -4.26
CA VAL A 198 2.74 18.22 -2.91
C VAL A 198 3.76 17.76 -1.87
N GLU A 199 4.28 16.55 -2.01
CA GLU A 199 5.28 15.99 -1.12
C GLU A 199 6.61 16.75 -1.20
N ALA A 200 7.14 16.99 -2.41
CA ALA A 200 8.39 17.71 -2.61
C ALA A 200 8.30 19.16 -2.12
N ASP A 201 7.25 19.88 -2.46
CA ASP A 201 7.05 21.28 -2.04
C ASP A 201 6.92 21.40 -0.51
N THR A 202 6.23 20.46 0.13
CA THR A 202 6.08 20.43 1.60
C THR A 202 7.42 20.25 2.28
N VAL A 203 8.20 19.24 1.87
CA VAL A 203 9.53 18.98 2.44
C VAL A 203 10.50 20.12 2.13
N ALA A 204 10.50 20.65 0.89
CA ALA A 204 11.36 21.77 0.51
C ALA A 204 11.08 23.02 1.35
N LYS A 205 9.79 23.31 1.62
CA LYS A 205 9.39 24.40 2.51
C LYS A 205 9.86 24.17 3.95
N ALA A 206 9.72 22.95 4.45
CA ALA A 206 10.07 22.59 5.82
C ALA A 206 11.58 22.68 6.09
N ILE A 207 12.42 22.29 5.15
CA ILE A 207 13.90 22.33 5.32
C ILE A 207 14.51 23.71 4.99
N LYS A 208 13.69 24.65 4.53
CA LYS A 208 14.17 26.00 4.13
C LYS A 208 14.81 26.73 5.31
N GLY A 209 16.02 27.23 5.09
CA GLY A 209 16.79 27.96 6.13
C GLY A 209 17.47 27.06 7.16
N GLY A 210 17.26 25.75 7.14
CA GLY A 210 17.92 24.78 8.01
C GLY A 210 19.22 24.20 7.40
N THR A 211 19.75 23.17 8.05
CA THR A 211 21.00 22.48 7.67
C THR A 211 20.97 21.90 6.26
N TYR A 212 19.81 21.52 5.76
CA TYR A 212 19.63 20.87 4.45
C TYR A 212 19.11 21.85 3.38
N ASN A 213 19.03 23.13 3.70
CA ASN A 213 18.60 24.16 2.75
C ASN A 213 19.47 24.15 1.48
N GLY A 214 18.84 24.19 0.32
CA GLY A 214 19.52 24.18 -0.98
C GLY A 214 19.90 22.80 -1.53
N ILE A 215 19.65 21.72 -0.78
CA ILE A 215 19.71 20.37 -1.33
C ILE A 215 18.45 20.15 -2.16
N PRO A 216 18.55 19.63 -3.41
CA PRO A 216 17.39 19.32 -4.23
C PRO A 216 16.44 18.36 -3.52
N VAL A 217 15.15 18.69 -3.53
CA VAL A 217 14.09 17.81 -3.02
C VAL A 217 13.43 17.12 -4.20
N ILE A 218 13.33 15.82 -4.11
CA ILE A 218 12.65 14.90 -5.04
C ILE A 218 11.61 14.12 -4.25
N ALA A 219 10.61 13.53 -4.89
CA ALA A 219 9.56 12.81 -4.17
C ALA A 219 9.37 11.37 -4.68
N GLN A 220 9.15 10.46 -3.74
CA GLN A 220 8.72 9.11 -4.01
C GLN A 220 7.20 9.09 -4.18
N VAL A 221 6.70 8.48 -5.22
CA VAL A 221 5.27 8.30 -5.46
C VAL A 221 4.97 6.84 -5.79
N SER A 222 3.86 6.33 -5.27
CA SER A 222 3.40 4.96 -5.54
C SER A 222 2.00 4.99 -6.17
N PRO A 223 1.75 4.22 -7.22
CA PRO A 223 0.43 4.10 -7.82
C PRO A 223 -0.45 3.13 -6.99
N PHE A 224 -0.99 3.58 -5.88
CA PHE A 224 -1.76 2.77 -4.95
C PHE A 224 -3.11 2.25 -5.50
N SER A 225 -3.61 2.87 -6.57
CA SER A 225 -4.87 2.51 -7.20
C SER A 225 -4.71 2.45 -8.71
N ARG A 226 -5.37 1.49 -9.36
CA ARG A 226 -5.43 1.39 -10.82
C ARG A 226 -6.64 2.11 -11.41
N THR A 227 -7.53 2.62 -10.56
CA THR A 227 -8.84 3.16 -10.97
C THR A 227 -9.14 4.54 -10.39
N ALA A 228 -8.20 5.15 -9.66
CA ALA A 228 -8.40 6.49 -9.14
C ALA A 228 -8.41 7.52 -10.27
N ALA A 229 -9.26 8.54 -10.11
CA ALA A 229 -9.37 9.61 -11.07
C ALA A 229 -9.78 10.92 -10.43
N PHE A 230 -9.26 12.03 -10.95
CA PHE A 230 -9.84 13.35 -10.80
C PHE A 230 -10.66 13.63 -12.06
N PRO A 231 -11.98 13.79 -11.97
CA PRO A 231 -12.77 14.11 -13.15
C PRO A 231 -12.48 15.52 -13.63
N LYS A 232 -12.61 15.77 -14.93
CA LYS A 232 -12.70 17.14 -15.44
C LYS A 232 -13.88 17.85 -14.77
N GLY A 233 -13.65 19.01 -14.17
CA GLY A 233 -14.63 19.73 -13.35
C GLY A 233 -14.37 19.50 -11.86
N ASP A 234 -15.42 19.34 -11.06
CA ASP A 234 -15.33 19.24 -9.60
C ASP A 234 -14.53 18.03 -9.12
N VAL A 235 -13.47 18.30 -8.36
CA VAL A 235 -12.69 17.30 -7.63
C VAL A 235 -13.13 17.34 -6.16
N LYS A 236 -13.45 16.18 -5.61
CA LYS A 236 -14.02 16.00 -4.28
C LYS A 236 -13.01 15.32 -3.35
N ILE A 237 -13.27 15.43 -2.04
CA ILE A 237 -12.43 14.74 -1.02
C ILE A 237 -12.31 13.25 -1.33
N LYS A 238 -13.40 12.56 -1.71
CA LYS A 238 -13.38 11.14 -2.05
C LYS A 238 -12.46 10.79 -3.23
N ASP A 239 -12.30 11.71 -4.19
CA ASP A 239 -11.44 11.47 -5.35
C ASP A 239 -9.96 11.49 -4.92
N ILE A 240 -9.59 12.41 -4.02
CA ILE A 240 -8.25 12.44 -3.40
C ILE A 240 -8.04 11.24 -2.49
N ALA A 241 -9.04 10.86 -1.68
CA ALA A 241 -8.96 9.68 -0.81
C ALA A 241 -8.85 8.38 -1.62
N GLY A 242 -9.47 8.31 -2.80
CA GLY A 242 -9.34 7.19 -3.73
C GLY A 242 -7.97 7.13 -4.41
N LEU A 243 -7.28 8.27 -4.58
CA LEU A 243 -5.93 8.34 -5.11
C LEU A 243 -4.89 7.92 -4.05
N TYR A 244 -5.01 8.44 -2.83
CA TYR A 244 -4.09 8.13 -1.72
C TYR A 244 -4.83 7.40 -0.61
N VAL A 245 -4.90 6.08 -0.73
CA VAL A 245 -5.76 5.23 0.11
C VAL A 245 -5.21 4.93 1.51
N PHE A 246 -3.92 5.14 1.73
CA PHE A 246 -3.24 4.86 3.00
C PHE A 246 -3.13 6.10 3.89
N ASP A 247 -3.16 5.90 5.21
CA ASP A 247 -2.98 6.95 6.22
C ASP A 247 -1.49 7.17 6.52
N ASN A 248 -0.70 7.39 5.47
CA ASN A 248 0.72 7.61 5.60
C ASN A 248 1.04 9.07 5.94
N THR A 249 2.09 9.26 6.74
CA THR A 249 2.67 10.58 6.99
C THR A 249 3.88 10.83 6.12
N LEU A 250 4.17 12.10 5.83
CA LEU A 250 5.28 12.54 5.01
C LEU A 250 6.54 12.73 5.84
N ALA A 251 7.68 12.28 5.32
CA ALA A 251 8.99 12.54 5.85
C ALA A 251 9.98 12.93 4.75
N GLY A 252 11.15 13.40 5.13
CA GLY A 252 12.28 13.67 4.25
C GLY A 252 13.52 12.92 4.70
N ILE A 253 14.18 12.19 3.80
CA ILE A 253 15.43 11.49 4.06
C ILE A 253 16.51 11.93 3.09
N LEU A 254 17.79 11.82 3.51
CA LEU A 254 18.92 12.21 2.69
C LEU A 254 19.51 11.00 1.97
N LEU A 255 19.56 11.07 0.63
CA LEU A 255 20.18 10.04 -0.21
C LEU A 255 21.30 10.65 -1.07
N THR A 256 22.28 9.83 -1.42
CA THR A 256 23.23 10.11 -2.50
C THR A 256 22.67 9.65 -3.85
N GLY A 257 23.22 10.14 -4.95
CA GLY A 257 22.82 9.74 -6.30
C GLY A 257 23.00 8.25 -6.56
N LYS A 258 24.04 7.64 -5.95
CA LYS A 258 24.17 6.18 -5.99
C LYS A 258 23.04 5.46 -5.29
N GLN A 259 22.70 5.90 -4.07
CA GLN A 259 21.61 5.31 -3.29
C GLN A 259 20.24 5.50 -3.98
N LEU A 260 20.01 6.67 -4.58
CA LEU A 260 18.81 6.91 -5.41
C LEU A 260 18.75 5.95 -6.60
N LYS A 261 19.88 5.70 -7.29
CA LYS A 261 19.90 4.73 -8.37
C LYS A 261 19.59 3.31 -7.86
N ASP A 262 20.20 2.89 -6.77
CA ASP A 262 19.95 1.58 -6.16
C ASP A 262 18.47 1.43 -5.75
N TYR A 263 17.86 2.50 -5.23
CA TYR A 263 16.43 2.57 -4.91
C TYR A 263 15.55 2.33 -6.14
N LEU A 264 15.80 3.05 -7.23
CA LEU A 264 15.05 2.90 -8.48
C LEU A 264 15.25 1.53 -9.14
N GLU A 265 16.47 0.99 -9.11
CA GLU A 265 16.76 -0.38 -9.59
C GLU A 265 15.97 -1.42 -8.80
N TYR A 266 15.86 -1.22 -7.48
CA TYR A 266 15.08 -2.12 -6.64
C TYR A 266 13.57 -1.99 -6.93
N SER A 267 13.05 -0.79 -7.09
CA SER A 267 11.66 -0.57 -7.47
C SER A 267 11.30 -1.25 -8.80
N ALA A 268 12.23 -1.20 -9.76
CA ALA A 268 12.02 -1.77 -11.09
C ALA A 268 11.87 -3.31 -11.10
N LYS A 269 12.12 -4.03 -9.98
CA LYS A 269 11.78 -5.45 -9.83
C LYS A 269 10.29 -5.75 -9.97
N TYR A 270 9.45 -4.71 -9.84
CA TYR A 270 8.01 -4.75 -10.07
C TYR A 270 7.61 -5.29 -11.45
N PHE A 271 8.48 -5.11 -12.44
CA PHE A 271 8.22 -5.53 -13.81
C PHE A 271 8.83 -6.89 -14.12
N LYS A 272 8.08 -7.72 -14.85
CA LYS A 272 8.61 -8.93 -15.45
C LYS A 272 9.67 -8.56 -16.49
N GLN A 273 10.73 -9.37 -16.61
CA GLN A 273 11.68 -9.21 -17.70
C GLN A 273 11.06 -9.68 -19.01
N VAL A 274 11.10 -8.83 -20.04
CA VAL A 274 10.56 -9.12 -21.37
C VAL A 274 11.68 -9.20 -22.43
N LYS A 275 11.36 -9.69 -23.60
CA LYS A 275 12.31 -9.68 -24.72
C LYS A 275 12.55 -8.26 -25.21
N LYS A 276 13.77 -7.97 -25.67
CA LYS A 276 14.10 -6.68 -26.29
C LYS A 276 13.16 -6.40 -27.46
N GLY A 277 12.56 -5.20 -27.47
CA GLY A 277 11.59 -4.77 -28.46
C GLY A 277 10.16 -5.30 -28.29
N ALA A 278 9.86 -6.03 -27.21
CA ALA A 278 8.50 -6.47 -26.92
C ALA A 278 7.62 -5.29 -26.51
N ALA A 279 6.33 -5.35 -26.80
CA ALA A 279 5.34 -4.43 -26.25
C ALA A 279 5.12 -4.74 -24.76
N VAL A 280 4.91 -3.69 -23.97
CA VAL A 280 4.62 -3.82 -22.52
C VAL A 280 3.12 -4.08 -22.33
N ASN A 281 2.80 -5.13 -21.55
CA ASN A 281 1.43 -5.42 -21.11
C ASN A 281 1.24 -4.92 -19.66
N PRO A 282 0.41 -3.89 -19.40
CA PRO A 282 0.25 -3.29 -18.08
C PRO A 282 -0.49 -4.15 -17.05
N ALA A 283 -1.11 -5.26 -17.46
CA ALA A 283 -1.80 -6.17 -16.55
C ALA A 283 -0.85 -6.80 -15.53
N PRO A 284 -1.36 -7.31 -14.39
CA PRO A 284 -0.59 -8.11 -13.44
C PRO A 284 -0.03 -9.39 -14.08
N ALA A 285 1.10 -9.87 -13.58
CA ALA A 285 1.71 -11.11 -14.07
C ALA A 285 0.81 -12.35 -13.87
N SER A 286 -0.02 -12.34 -12.82
CA SER A 286 -1.06 -13.36 -12.57
C SER A 286 -2.13 -13.42 -13.69
N GLU A 287 -2.29 -12.33 -14.44
CA GLU A 287 -3.20 -12.19 -15.56
C GLU A 287 -2.46 -12.22 -16.92
N GLY A 288 -1.21 -12.65 -16.94
CA GLY A 288 -0.38 -12.73 -18.12
C GLY A 288 0.27 -11.40 -18.55
N GLY A 289 0.28 -10.40 -17.71
CA GLY A 289 0.91 -9.10 -17.92
C GLY A 289 2.37 -9.03 -17.46
N ASP A 290 2.90 -7.81 -17.44
CA ASP A 290 4.31 -7.52 -17.15
C ASP A 290 4.51 -6.74 -15.84
N THR A 291 3.43 -6.43 -15.11
CA THR A 291 3.47 -5.78 -13.79
C THR A 291 3.25 -6.79 -12.65
N GLN A 292 3.49 -6.41 -11.40
CA GLN A 292 3.40 -7.30 -10.24
C GLN A 292 4.18 -8.61 -10.44
N ALA A 293 5.38 -8.51 -10.99
CA ALA A 293 6.22 -9.67 -11.26
C ALA A 293 6.54 -10.46 -9.99
N ASP A 294 6.70 -11.76 -10.12
CA ASP A 294 7.30 -12.57 -9.06
C ASP A 294 8.78 -12.20 -8.90
N TYR A 295 9.14 -11.84 -7.70
CA TYR A 295 10.53 -11.61 -7.30
C TYR A 295 10.85 -12.44 -6.08
N GLN A 296 11.74 -13.42 -6.25
CA GLN A 296 12.15 -14.35 -5.19
C GLN A 296 10.98 -15.16 -4.58
N GLY A 297 10.03 -15.59 -5.42
CA GLY A 297 8.88 -16.40 -5.00
C GLY A 297 7.71 -15.60 -4.41
N LYS A 298 7.71 -14.27 -4.56
CA LYS A 298 6.63 -13.40 -4.08
C LYS A 298 6.25 -12.35 -5.13
N PRO A 299 4.96 -12.08 -5.36
CA PRO A 299 4.54 -10.99 -6.24
C PRO A 299 4.91 -9.62 -5.61
N VAL A 300 5.39 -8.71 -6.44
CA VAL A 300 5.61 -7.32 -6.03
C VAL A 300 4.32 -6.54 -6.26
N TRP A 301 3.59 -6.28 -5.18
CA TRP A 301 2.30 -5.58 -5.24
C TRP A 301 2.44 -4.10 -5.65
N ASP A 302 1.39 -3.50 -6.19
CA ASP A 302 1.37 -2.11 -6.67
C ASP A 302 1.86 -1.11 -5.62
N TYR A 303 1.46 -1.28 -4.35
CA TYR A 303 1.90 -0.41 -3.26
C TYR A 303 3.39 -0.54 -2.90
N ASN A 304 4.07 -1.54 -3.45
CA ASN A 304 5.52 -1.74 -3.33
C ASN A 304 6.28 -1.36 -4.61
N TYR A 305 5.63 -0.70 -5.56
CA TYR A 305 6.26 -0.06 -6.71
C TYR A 305 6.30 1.44 -6.51
N ASP A 306 7.48 2.03 -6.65
CA ASP A 306 7.71 3.46 -6.52
C ASP A 306 8.30 4.04 -7.80
N ALA A 307 7.76 5.16 -8.24
CA ALA A 307 8.44 6.09 -9.12
C ALA A 307 8.99 7.27 -8.31
N VAL A 308 9.88 8.05 -8.90
CA VAL A 308 10.46 9.25 -8.27
C VAL A 308 10.30 10.43 -9.21
N THR A 309 9.68 11.50 -8.71
CA THR A 309 9.56 12.78 -9.41
C THR A 309 10.74 13.70 -9.10
N GLY A 310 11.03 14.65 -10.00
CA GLY A 310 12.13 15.62 -9.81
C GLY A 310 13.48 15.17 -10.38
N VAL A 311 13.58 13.96 -10.91
CA VAL A 311 14.72 13.43 -11.70
C VAL A 311 14.21 12.78 -12.97
N THR A 312 15.03 12.68 -14.00
CA THR A 312 14.65 12.00 -15.25
C THR A 312 15.38 10.69 -15.42
N TYR A 313 14.68 9.64 -15.86
CA TYR A 313 15.26 8.31 -16.09
C TYR A 313 14.37 7.46 -17.01
N SER A 314 14.90 6.36 -17.53
CA SER A 314 14.10 5.32 -18.17
C SER A 314 14.30 3.98 -17.50
N ILE A 315 13.28 3.12 -17.56
CA ILE A 315 13.28 1.78 -16.99
C ILE A 315 13.27 0.77 -18.15
N ASP A 316 14.41 0.13 -18.43
CA ASP A 316 14.52 -0.89 -19.48
C ASP A 316 14.21 -2.27 -18.93
N ILE A 317 12.98 -2.72 -19.10
CA ILE A 317 12.52 -4.02 -18.59
C ILE A 317 12.96 -5.21 -19.48
N SER A 318 13.67 -4.98 -20.57
CA SER A 318 14.35 -6.06 -21.27
C SER A 318 15.62 -6.54 -20.56
N ARG A 319 16.11 -5.76 -19.60
CA ARG A 319 17.30 -6.05 -18.80
C ARG A 319 16.97 -6.80 -17.51
N PRO A 320 17.94 -7.50 -16.95
CA PRO A 320 17.78 -8.12 -15.64
C PRO A 320 17.57 -7.05 -14.54
N VAL A 321 16.88 -7.44 -13.47
CA VAL A 321 16.73 -6.60 -12.25
C VAL A 321 18.11 -6.16 -11.76
N GLY A 322 18.23 -4.91 -11.35
CA GLY A 322 19.49 -4.30 -10.93
C GLY A 322 20.31 -3.65 -12.06
N ALA A 323 19.81 -3.69 -13.32
CA ALA A 323 20.46 -3.07 -14.46
C ALA A 323 19.46 -2.35 -15.41
N ARG A 324 18.31 -1.94 -14.87
CA ARG A 324 17.17 -1.42 -15.64
C ARG A 324 17.12 0.09 -15.74
N ILE A 325 17.73 0.81 -14.79
CA ILE A 325 17.68 2.28 -14.73
C ILE A 325 18.75 2.89 -15.63
N LEU A 326 18.29 3.59 -16.64
CA LEU A 326 19.14 4.23 -17.65
C LEU A 326 18.97 5.75 -17.64
N GLY A 327 20.04 6.47 -17.93
CA GLY A 327 20.00 7.92 -18.15
C GLY A 327 19.55 8.74 -16.94
N LEU A 328 19.75 8.23 -15.69
CA LEU A 328 19.37 8.97 -14.49
C LEU A 328 20.04 10.35 -14.48
N SER A 329 19.23 11.40 -14.53
CA SER A 329 19.72 12.78 -14.61
C SER A 329 18.86 13.74 -13.79
N TRP A 330 19.45 14.85 -13.39
CA TRP A 330 18.83 15.96 -12.69
C TRP A 330 19.13 17.25 -13.42
N GLN A 331 18.11 18.02 -13.77
CA GLN A 331 18.23 19.25 -14.56
C GLN A 331 19.07 19.06 -15.85
N GLY A 332 18.86 17.95 -16.55
CA GLY A 332 19.54 17.61 -17.80
C GLY A 332 21.01 17.18 -17.64
N ARG A 333 21.51 16.99 -16.43
CA ARG A 333 22.88 16.52 -16.15
C ARG A 333 22.84 15.15 -15.53
N PRO A 334 23.74 14.22 -15.89
CA PRO A 334 23.84 12.93 -15.24
C PRO A 334 24.02 13.09 -13.73
N VAL A 335 23.29 12.30 -12.96
CA VAL A 335 23.40 12.30 -11.48
C VAL A 335 24.75 11.70 -11.09
N ALA A 336 25.58 12.46 -10.37
CA ALA A 336 26.83 11.96 -9.80
C ALA A 336 26.56 11.05 -8.60
N HIS A 337 27.44 10.06 -8.34
CA HIS A 337 27.25 9.09 -7.28
C HIS A 337 27.16 9.73 -5.88
N ASP A 338 27.87 10.82 -5.66
CA ASP A 338 27.94 11.56 -4.39
C ASP A 338 27.00 12.77 -4.35
N GLN A 339 26.28 13.06 -5.44
CA GLN A 339 25.27 14.12 -5.46
C GLN A 339 24.18 13.84 -4.42
N ARG A 340 23.82 14.84 -3.62
CA ARG A 340 22.88 14.71 -2.53
C ARG A 340 21.48 15.14 -2.95
N PHE A 341 20.48 14.39 -2.49
CA PHE A 341 19.06 14.69 -2.63
C PHE A 341 18.35 14.49 -1.30
N VAL A 342 17.35 15.29 -1.03
CA VAL A 342 16.33 14.97 -0.03
C VAL A 342 15.19 14.26 -0.76
N LEU A 343 14.91 13.03 -0.37
CA LEU A 343 13.76 12.28 -0.87
C LEU A 343 12.60 12.52 0.09
N ALA A 344 11.56 13.22 -0.38
CA ALA A 344 10.25 13.22 0.26
C ALA A 344 9.65 11.81 0.10
N ILE A 345 9.24 11.20 1.21
CA ILE A 345 8.93 9.77 1.30
C ILE A 345 7.86 9.52 2.35
N ASN A 346 7.00 8.55 2.11
CA ASN A 346 6.03 8.15 3.13
C ASN A 346 6.66 7.38 4.28
N ASN A 347 6.06 7.46 5.47
CA ASN A 347 6.55 6.81 6.69
C ASN A 347 6.62 5.29 6.58
N TYR A 348 5.72 4.63 5.83
CA TYR A 348 5.78 3.19 5.60
C TYR A 348 7.10 2.81 4.93
N ARG A 349 7.46 3.51 3.86
CA ARG A 349 8.70 3.28 3.13
C ARG A 349 9.92 3.63 3.98
N MET A 350 9.90 4.81 4.65
CA MET A 350 10.98 5.26 5.53
C MET A 350 11.29 4.25 6.64
N SER A 351 10.29 3.56 7.12
CA SER A 351 10.41 2.56 8.20
C SER A 351 10.82 1.17 7.73
N GLY A 352 11.10 0.97 6.44
CA GLY A 352 11.56 -0.29 5.87
C GLY A 352 10.49 -1.06 5.09
N GLY A 353 9.29 -0.53 4.95
CA GLY A 353 8.24 -1.18 4.17
C GLY A 353 8.67 -1.44 2.73
N GLY A 354 8.52 -2.69 2.27
CA GLY A 354 8.93 -3.15 0.95
C GLY A 354 10.43 -3.41 0.78
N ASP A 355 11.23 -3.33 1.87
CA ASP A 355 12.67 -3.66 1.92
C ASP A 355 13.55 -2.83 0.96
N TYR A 356 13.21 -1.57 0.75
CA TYR A 356 13.99 -0.69 -0.12
C TYR A 356 15.37 -0.41 0.45
N PRO A 357 16.44 -0.51 -0.37
CA PRO A 357 17.81 -0.35 0.10
C PRO A 357 18.08 1.09 0.56
N HIS A 358 18.94 1.23 1.55
CA HIS A 358 19.43 2.50 2.11
C HIS A 358 18.41 3.35 2.88
N VAL A 359 17.13 3.03 2.85
CA VAL A 359 16.07 3.91 3.37
C VAL A 359 16.10 3.97 4.90
N THR A 360 16.16 2.83 5.57
CA THR A 360 16.16 2.76 7.04
C THR A 360 17.42 3.29 7.70
N GLU A 361 18.51 3.37 6.93
CA GLU A 361 19.83 3.86 7.39
C GLU A 361 20.04 5.33 7.00
N ALA A 362 19.19 5.89 6.13
CA ALA A 362 19.31 7.24 5.65
C ALA A 362 19.09 8.27 6.77
N PRO A 363 19.86 9.36 6.83
CA PRO A 363 19.57 10.45 7.75
C PRO A 363 18.18 11.03 7.50
N VAL A 364 17.33 11.04 8.53
CA VAL A 364 16.04 11.72 8.50
C VAL A 364 16.30 13.21 8.62
N VAL A 365 15.86 13.99 7.65
CA VAL A 365 16.06 15.44 7.60
C VAL A 365 14.85 16.22 8.07
N TRP A 366 13.67 15.57 7.98
CA TRP A 366 12.41 16.13 8.42
C TRP A 366 11.36 15.03 8.64
N ASP A 367 10.58 15.12 9.73
CA ASP A 367 9.48 14.20 10.07
C ASP A 367 8.58 14.91 11.10
N GLU A 368 7.49 15.52 10.66
CA GLU A 368 6.52 16.24 11.52
C GLU A 368 5.14 15.61 11.54
N ILE A 369 5.01 14.38 11.07
CA ILE A 369 3.76 13.60 11.18
C ILE A 369 2.58 14.26 10.42
N LEU A 370 2.85 14.85 9.28
CA LEU A 370 1.80 15.40 8.45
C LEU A 370 1.24 14.29 7.54
N GLU A 371 -0.06 14.08 7.62
CA GLU A 371 -0.75 13.08 6.81
C GLU A 371 -0.78 13.51 5.34
N ILE A 372 -0.27 12.65 4.44
CA ILE A 372 -0.13 12.99 3.01
C ILE A 372 -1.49 13.26 2.38
N ARG A 373 -2.52 12.46 2.66
CA ARG A 373 -3.87 12.70 2.13
C ARG A 373 -4.40 14.08 2.51
N GLN A 374 -4.18 14.52 3.75
CA GLN A 374 -4.60 15.86 4.18
C GLN A 374 -3.80 16.95 3.46
N LEU A 375 -2.49 16.76 3.26
CA LEU A 375 -1.67 17.69 2.47
C LEU A 375 -2.16 17.82 1.02
N LEU A 376 -2.58 16.71 0.40
CA LEU A 376 -3.17 16.71 -0.95
C LEU A 376 -4.50 17.51 -0.98
N ILE A 377 -5.37 17.30 0.01
CA ILE A 377 -6.64 18.02 0.14
C ILE A 377 -6.38 19.53 0.32
N ASP A 378 -5.52 19.90 1.25
CA ASP A 378 -5.20 21.29 1.57
C ASP A 378 -4.57 22.00 0.37
N THR A 379 -3.68 21.32 -0.34
CA THR A 379 -3.06 21.87 -1.54
C THR A 379 -4.07 22.03 -2.67
N ALA A 380 -4.95 21.05 -2.90
CA ALA A 380 -6.02 21.17 -3.88
C ALA A 380 -6.94 22.37 -3.58
N MET A 381 -7.33 22.54 -2.31
CA MET A 381 -8.11 23.69 -1.87
C MET A 381 -7.39 25.03 -2.09
N ALA A 382 -6.08 25.07 -1.80
CA ALA A 382 -5.27 26.27 -2.00
C ALA A 382 -5.09 26.61 -3.49
N MET A 383 -4.87 25.62 -4.34
CA MET A 383 -4.75 25.79 -5.79
C MET A 383 -6.06 26.19 -6.44
N LYS A 384 -7.20 25.73 -5.92
CA LYS A 384 -8.56 25.90 -6.48
C LYS A 384 -8.76 25.28 -7.86
N THR A 385 -7.73 25.31 -8.71
CA THR A 385 -7.73 24.69 -10.05
C THR A 385 -6.51 23.79 -10.16
N ILE A 386 -6.73 22.53 -10.52
CA ILE A 386 -5.72 21.54 -10.81
C ILE A 386 -5.55 21.53 -12.33
N ASP A 387 -4.46 22.12 -12.83
CA ASP A 387 -4.08 22.09 -14.24
C ASP A 387 -2.72 21.35 -14.35
N PRO A 388 -2.65 20.23 -15.06
CA PRO A 388 -1.39 19.51 -15.25
C PRO A 388 -0.25 20.36 -15.78
N LYS A 389 -0.54 21.40 -16.55
CA LYS A 389 0.49 22.33 -17.05
C LYS A 389 1.30 23.02 -15.96
N ASP A 390 0.76 23.08 -14.74
CA ASP A 390 1.42 23.75 -13.62
C ASP A 390 2.40 22.84 -12.86
N PHE A 391 2.35 21.52 -13.11
CA PHE A 391 3.14 20.57 -12.32
C PHE A 391 3.60 19.30 -13.05
N PHE A 392 2.95 18.91 -14.15
CA PHE A 392 3.33 17.71 -14.88
C PHE A 392 4.55 17.97 -15.75
N ASP A 393 5.60 17.23 -15.49
CA ASP A 393 6.81 17.21 -16.31
C ASP A 393 7.21 15.74 -16.49
N ARG A 394 6.86 15.15 -17.64
CA ARG A 394 7.15 13.74 -17.90
C ARG A 394 8.62 13.47 -17.64
N ASN A 395 8.89 12.70 -16.60
CA ASN A 395 10.23 12.53 -16.07
C ASN A 395 10.73 11.08 -16.09
N TRP A 396 9.85 10.10 -16.35
CA TRP A 396 10.26 8.72 -16.57
C TRP A 396 9.42 8.02 -17.65
N PHE A 397 9.95 6.91 -18.19
CA PHE A 397 9.22 6.04 -19.10
C PHE A 397 9.77 4.62 -19.08
N LEU A 398 8.92 3.64 -19.43
CA LEU A 398 9.33 2.27 -19.69
C LEU A 398 9.87 2.13 -21.11
N THR A 399 10.94 1.33 -21.24
CA THR A 399 11.48 0.92 -22.54
C THR A 399 11.81 -0.56 -22.53
N THR A 400 11.85 -1.13 -23.72
CA THR A 400 12.34 -2.49 -23.98
C THR A 400 13.48 -2.50 -25.01
N THR A 401 13.92 -1.33 -25.44
CA THR A 401 14.93 -1.12 -26.51
C THR A 401 16.18 -0.41 -26.02
N GLY A 402 16.19 0.06 -24.75
CA GLY A 402 17.33 0.75 -24.14
C GLY A 402 17.35 2.24 -24.42
N GLU A 403 16.20 2.83 -24.73
CA GLU A 403 16.07 4.27 -24.96
C GLU A 403 16.33 5.05 -23.67
N THR A 404 16.93 6.24 -23.84
CA THR A 404 17.19 7.19 -22.75
C THR A 404 16.72 8.57 -23.16
N TRP A 405 16.55 9.47 -22.17
CA TRP A 405 16.29 10.87 -22.44
C TRP A 405 17.44 11.49 -23.26
N PRO A 406 17.14 12.39 -24.22
CA PRO A 406 18.16 13.15 -24.92
C PRO A 406 19.02 13.95 -23.94
N SER A 407 20.33 13.95 -24.14
CA SER A 407 21.32 14.63 -23.26
C SER A 407 21.22 16.17 -23.29
N SER A 408 20.33 16.77 -24.05
CA SER A 408 20.15 18.22 -24.17
C SER A 408 18.67 18.55 -24.44
N GLY A 409 18.05 19.22 -23.49
CA GLY A 409 16.72 19.84 -23.65
C GLY A 409 15.69 19.32 -22.66
N LYS A 410 14.85 20.24 -22.12
CA LYS A 410 13.53 19.89 -21.61
C LYS A 410 12.87 18.90 -22.56
N PRO A 411 12.08 17.94 -22.07
CA PRO A 411 11.19 17.16 -22.94
C PRO A 411 10.30 18.16 -23.69
N GLY A 412 10.67 18.53 -24.89
CA GLY A 412 9.82 19.31 -25.75
C GLY A 412 8.67 18.41 -26.21
N ASP A 413 7.49 18.98 -26.40
CA ASP A 413 6.34 18.38 -27.09
C ASP A 413 6.81 17.47 -28.22
N GLY A 414 7.08 16.21 -27.91
CA GLY A 414 7.43 15.19 -28.88
C GLY A 414 6.18 14.81 -29.63
N GLY A 415 6.08 15.38 -30.86
CA GLY A 415 5.00 15.15 -31.79
C GLY A 415 4.59 13.67 -31.81
N THR A 416 3.30 13.49 -31.79
CA THR A 416 2.59 12.27 -32.18
C THR A 416 3.19 11.67 -33.45
N SER A 417 4.06 10.67 -33.31
CA SER A 417 4.35 9.78 -34.43
C SER A 417 3.13 8.88 -34.60
N GLY A 418 2.44 9.06 -35.73
CA GLY A 418 1.23 8.37 -36.09
C GLY A 418 1.36 6.85 -36.04
N GLY A 419 0.72 6.26 -35.06
CA GLY A 419 0.33 4.87 -35.01
C GLY A 419 -1.14 4.80 -35.39
N SER A 420 -1.41 4.16 -36.51
CA SER A 420 -2.72 3.91 -37.08
C SER A 420 -3.72 3.39 -36.03
N GLN A 421 -4.85 4.06 -35.88
CA GLN A 421 -5.99 3.54 -35.14
C GLN A 421 -6.47 2.20 -35.75
N PRO A 422 -6.63 1.15 -34.99
CA PRO A 422 -7.54 0.06 -35.33
C PRO A 422 -8.97 0.47 -34.97
N GLY A 423 -9.88 0.19 -35.90
CA GLY A 423 -11.25 0.63 -35.94
C GLY A 423 -12.06 0.38 -34.66
N SER A 424 -13.02 1.27 -34.48
CA SER A 424 -14.11 1.24 -33.54
C SER A 424 -14.90 -0.09 -33.59
N GLY A 425 -14.70 -0.92 -32.60
CA GLY A 425 -15.60 -2.00 -32.23
C GLY A 425 -16.01 -1.79 -30.79
N SER A 426 -17.19 -1.24 -30.55
CA SER A 426 -17.82 -1.19 -29.24
C SER A 426 -18.07 -2.61 -28.75
N PRO A 427 -17.59 -2.98 -27.57
CA PRO A 427 -18.24 -4.00 -26.78
C PRO A 427 -19.24 -3.32 -25.83
N ASN A 428 -20.52 -3.65 -25.99
CA ASN A 428 -21.54 -3.42 -24.98
C ASN A 428 -21.09 -4.05 -23.67
N HIS A 429 -20.68 -3.23 -22.70
CA HIS A 429 -20.61 -3.60 -21.32
C HIS A 429 -21.90 -3.16 -20.62
N PRO A 430 -22.52 -4.04 -19.81
CA PRO A 430 -23.67 -3.64 -19.03
C PRO A 430 -23.23 -2.63 -17.98
N THR A 431 -23.77 -1.44 -18.06
CA THR A 431 -23.76 -0.42 -17.04
C THR A 431 -24.61 -0.87 -15.85
N THR A 432 -24.02 -1.60 -14.93
CA THR A 432 -24.45 -1.62 -13.53
C THR A 432 -23.20 -1.69 -12.69
N LEU A 433 -22.72 -0.52 -12.27
CA LEU A 433 -21.97 -0.42 -11.04
C LEU A 433 -22.85 -1.03 -9.95
N PRO A 434 -22.34 -1.93 -9.09
CA PRO A 434 -23.05 -2.27 -7.88
C PRO A 434 -23.26 -0.95 -7.15
N GLY A 435 -24.52 -0.63 -6.90
CA GLY A 435 -24.84 0.52 -6.09
C GLY A 435 -24.02 0.44 -4.84
N THR A 436 -23.31 1.52 -4.52
CA THR A 436 -22.87 1.78 -3.18
C THR A 436 -24.13 1.91 -2.33
N GLY A 437 -24.66 0.75 -1.96
CA GLY A 437 -25.58 0.67 -0.83
C GLY A 437 -24.78 1.14 0.36
N VAL A 438 -25.18 2.24 0.84
CA VAL A 438 -25.04 2.86 2.15
C VAL A 438 -23.83 2.48 2.94
#